data_7b29b63c28f53d9fd0c5b26a349e37e4
#
_entry.id   7b29b63c28f53d9fd0c5b26a349e37e4
#
_cell.length_a   1.000
_cell.length_b   1.000
_cell.length_c   1.000
_cell.angle_alpha   90.00
_cell.angle_beta   90.00
_cell.angle_gamma   90.00
#
_symmetry.space_group_name_H-M   'P 1'
#
loop_
_entity.id
_entity.type
_entity.pdbx_description
1 polymer ?
#
loop_
_entity_poly.entity_id
_entity_poly.type
_entity_poly.pdbx_seq_one_letter_code
_entity_poly.pdbx_strand_id
1 'polypeptide(L)'
;MKEAEHISISKSTAKRANQVDKMLNTEISQPRPKLIAGTKDDWEMVIGMEIHAQVSSKAKLFSGASTLFGAEPNSNVSFVDAAMPGMLPVINEYCIEQAVKTGLGLKATINLFSQFDRKNYFYPDLPQG
;
A
#
# COMPACT_ATOMS: atom_id res chain seq x y z
N MET A 1 -25.38 -35.13 4.21
CA MET A 1 -26.08 -33.85 4.17
C MET A 1 -25.71 -33.12 5.45
N LYS A 2 -24.84 -32.09 5.37
CA LYS A 2 -24.49 -31.21 6.48
C LYS A 2 -25.25 -29.91 6.26
N GLU A 3 -26.09 -29.57 7.24
CA GLU A 3 -26.84 -28.33 7.28
C GLU A 3 -25.88 -27.14 7.33
N ALA A 4 -26.15 -26.13 6.50
CA ALA A 4 -25.46 -24.86 6.51
C ALA A 4 -25.98 -24.04 7.71
N GLU A 5 -25.11 -23.74 8.68
CA GLU A 5 -25.43 -22.81 9.76
C GLU A 5 -25.61 -21.39 9.20
N HIS A 6 -26.82 -20.90 9.34
CA HIS A 6 -27.19 -19.52 9.05
C HIS A 6 -26.58 -18.61 10.15
N ILE A 7 -25.54 -17.86 9.84
CA ILE A 7 -25.00 -16.84 10.74
C ILE A 7 -25.97 -15.66 10.74
N SER A 8 -26.71 -15.52 11.82
CA SER A 8 -27.58 -14.36 12.06
C SER A 8 -26.76 -13.18 12.54
N ILE A 9 -26.52 -12.21 11.66
CA ILE A 9 -25.87 -10.94 12.04
C ILE A 9 -26.85 -10.11 12.86
N SER A 10 -26.49 -9.77 14.10
CA SER A 10 -27.36 -9.00 14.99
C SER A 10 -27.64 -7.59 14.42
N LYS A 11 -28.86 -7.07 14.69
CA LYS A 11 -29.28 -5.72 14.25
C LYS A 11 -28.34 -4.60 14.74
N SER A 12 -27.57 -4.83 15.81
CA SER A 12 -26.59 -3.87 16.32
C SER A 12 -25.33 -3.80 15.43
N THR A 13 -24.89 -4.93 14.85
CA THR A 13 -23.75 -5.00 13.96
C THR A 13 -24.07 -4.35 12.60
N ALA A 14 -25.28 -4.58 12.09
CA ALA A 14 -25.74 -3.90 10.87
C ALA A 14 -25.88 -2.37 11.04
N LYS A 15 -26.31 -1.91 12.23
CA LYS A 15 -26.39 -0.49 12.54
C LYS A 15 -25.01 0.19 12.61
N ARG A 16 -23.99 -0.52 13.15
CA ARG A 16 -22.61 -0.03 13.18
C ARG A 16 -21.98 0.00 11.79
N ALA A 17 -22.21 -1.01 10.96
CA ALA A 17 -21.74 -1.03 9.57
C ALA A 17 -22.31 0.14 8.76
N ASN A 18 -23.61 0.40 8.84
CA ASN A 18 -24.26 1.54 8.18
C ASN A 18 -23.78 2.91 8.71
N GLN A 19 -23.34 2.99 9.96
CA GLN A 19 -22.80 4.23 10.52
C GLN A 19 -21.37 4.49 10.07
N VAL A 20 -20.58 3.43 9.89
CA VAL A 20 -19.22 3.49 9.32
C VAL A 20 -19.29 3.86 7.83
N ASP A 21 -20.20 3.25 7.04
CA ASP A 21 -20.42 3.61 5.64
C ASP A 21 -20.89 5.06 5.47
N LYS A 22 -21.69 5.56 6.39
CA LYS A 22 -22.14 6.96 6.36
C LYS A 22 -21.03 7.94 6.73
N MET A 23 -20.02 7.52 7.52
CA MET A 23 -18.82 8.30 7.82
C MET A 23 -17.78 8.26 6.68
N LEU A 24 -17.70 7.14 5.95
CA LEU A 24 -16.83 6.98 4.79
C LEU A 24 -17.38 7.69 3.53
N ASN A 25 -18.70 7.77 3.40
CA ASN A 25 -19.40 8.47 2.32
C ASN A 25 -19.73 9.94 2.66
N THR A 26 -18.92 10.59 3.49
CA THR A 26 -18.91 12.06 3.47
C THR A 26 -18.31 12.42 2.12
N GLU A 27 -19.16 12.67 1.13
CA GLU A 27 -18.76 13.26 -0.14
C GLU A 27 -17.99 14.54 0.22
N ILE A 28 -16.66 14.44 0.15
CA ILE A 28 -15.82 15.64 0.12
C ILE A 28 -16.27 16.31 -1.17
N SER A 29 -17.13 17.32 -1.05
CA SER A 29 -17.55 18.12 -2.18
C SER A 29 -16.28 18.70 -2.78
N GLN A 30 -15.78 18.05 -3.81
CA GLN A 30 -14.62 18.53 -4.55
C GLN A 30 -15.00 19.93 -5.08
N PRO A 31 -14.21 20.96 -4.78
CA PRO A 31 -14.46 22.27 -5.38
C PRO A 31 -14.50 22.11 -6.90
N ARG A 32 -15.49 22.70 -7.55
CA ARG A 32 -15.58 22.63 -9.01
C ARG A 32 -14.26 23.10 -9.61
N PRO A 33 -13.70 22.38 -10.58
CA PRO A 33 -12.45 22.75 -11.19
C PRO A 33 -12.57 24.15 -11.81
N LYS A 34 -11.53 24.95 -11.67
CA LYS A 34 -11.46 26.25 -12.32
C LYS A 34 -11.13 26.04 -13.78
N LEU A 35 -12.09 26.25 -14.65
CA LEU A 35 -11.90 26.15 -16.08
C LEU A 35 -11.12 27.34 -16.62
N ILE A 36 -10.26 27.10 -17.60
CA ILE A 36 -9.51 28.11 -18.35
C ILE A 36 -10.19 28.26 -19.70
N ALA A 37 -10.68 29.47 -19.99
CA ALA A 37 -11.37 29.75 -21.25
C ALA A 37 -10.44 29.54 -22.45
N GLY A 38 -10.86 28.70 -23.37
CA GLY A 38 -10.19 28.48 -24.66
C GLY A 38 -10.95 29.17 -25.81
N THR A 39 -10.47 29.02 -27.03
CA THR A 39 -11.10 29.61 -28.22
C THR A 39 -12.29 28.81 -28.73
N LYS A 40 -12.37 27.52 -28.45
CA LYS A 40 -13.45 26.61 -28.86
C LYS A 40 -14.11 25.94 -27.68
N ASP A 41 -13.30 25.49 -26.71
CA ASP A 41 -13.73 24.76 -25.53
C ASP A 41 -13.00 25.28 -24.31
N ASP A 42 -13.58 25.08 -23.12
CA ASP A 42 -12.94 25.38 -21.85
C ASP A 42 -12.03 24.21 -21.43
N TRP A 43 -10.91 24.52 -20.77
CA TRP A 43 -9.89 23.55 -20.39
C TRP A 43 -9.86 23.40 -18.87
N GLU A 44 -9.74 22.16 -18.40
CA GLU A 44 -9.45 21.83 -17.03
C GLU A 44 -7.97 21.48 -16.86
N MET A 45 -7.29 22.12 -15.92
CA MET A 45 -5.92 21.73 -15.56
C MET A 45 -5.96 20.59 -14.55
N VAL A 46 -5.44 19.44 -14.95
CA VAL A 46 -5.30 18.27 -14.09
C VAL A 46 -3.81 18.05 -13.82
N ILE A 47 -3.43 18.05 -12.55
CA ILE A 47 -2.03 17.83 -12.12
C ILE A 47 -1.99 16.58 -11.24
N GLY A 48 -1.21 15.58 -11.64
CA GLY A 48 -0.83 14.45 -10.83
C GLY A 48 0.55 14.63 -10.22
N MET A 49 0.72 14.22 -8.98
CA MET A 49 2.02 14.18 -8.32
C MET A 49 2.25 12.78 -7.74
N GLU A 50 3.45 12.27 -7.96
CA GLU A 50 3.92 11.05 -7.33
C GLU A 50 5.07 11.39 -6.39
N ILE A 51 5.02 10.87 -5.18
CA ILE A 51 6.04 11.08 -4.16
C ILE A 51 6.59 9.73 -3.76
N HIS A 52 7.90 9.54 -3.91
CA HIS A 52 8.62 8.36 -3.46
C HIS A 52 9.38 8.68 -2.18
N ALA A 53 9.08 7.96 -1.11
CA ALA A 53 9.78 8.06 0.15
C ALA A 53 10.33 6.68 0.53
N GLN A 54 11.64 6.61 0.75
CA GLN A 54 12.32 5.39 1.15
C GLN A 54 12.65 5.42 2.63
N VAL A 55 12.36 4.32 3.33
CA VAL A 55 12.71 4.18 4.74
C VAL A 55 14.22 3.99 4.87
N SER A 56 14.84 4.78 5.76
CA SER A 56 16.26 4.64 6.11
C SER A 56 16.47 3.44 7.03
N SER A 57 16.41 2.25 6.49
CA SER A 57 16.66 0.99 7.20
C SER A 57 18.05 0.45 6.86
N LYS A 58 18.66 -0.32 7.77
CA LYS A 58 19.93 -1.01 7.54
C LYS A 58 19.77 -2.32 6.76
N ALA A 59 18.57 -2.86 6.74
CA ALA A 59 18.20 -4.07 6.02
C ALA A 59 16.93 -3.83 5.18
N LYS A 60 16.72 -4.63 4.16
CA LYS A 60 15.55 -4.57 3.28
C LYS A 60 14.25 -4.91 4.03
N LEU A 61 13.11 -4.59 3.42
CA LEU A 61 11.79 -4.85 4.02
C LEU A 61 11.53 -6.35 4.25
N PHE A 62 11.92 -7.19 3.31
CA PHE A 62 11.60 -8.63 3.32
C PHE A 62 12.81 -9.55 3.49
N SER A 63 13.99 -8.99 3.68
CA SER A 63 15.22 -9.78 3.88
C SER A 63 16.23 -9.05 4.75
N GLY A 64 17.16 -9.81 5.31
CA GLY A 64 18.28 -9.27 6.08
C GLY A 64 19.40 -8.66 5.24
N ALA A 65 19.28 -8.60 3.91
CA ALA A 65 20.30 -8.03 3.06
C ALA A 65 20.45 -6.53 3.30
N SER A 66 21.68 -6.03 3.19
CA SER A 66 22.03 -4.62 3.42
C SER A 66 21.35 -3.69 2.44
N THR A 67 21.09 -2.47 2.88
CA THR A 67 20.58 -1.36 2.04
C THR A 67 21.66 -0.31 1.74
N LEU A 68 22.95 -0.62 1.99
CA LEU A 68 24.04 0.30 1.73
C LEU A 68 24.12 0.65 0.24
N PHE A 69 24.08 1.94 -0.05
CA PHE A 69 24.23 2.45 -1.39
C PHE A 69 25.70 2.35 -1.86
N GLY A 70 25.90 2.06 -3.15
CA GLY A 70 27.22 1.99 -3.76
C GLY A 70 28.01 0.72 -3.45
N ALA A 71 27.37 -0.32 -2.97
CA ALA A 71 28.00 -1.65 -2.83
C ALA A 71 28.19 -2.30 -4.22
N GLU A 72 29.12 -3.26 -4.29
CA GLU A 72 29.36 -4.03 -5.51
C GLU A 72 28.09 -4.71 -6.03
N PRO A 73 27.93 -4.89 -7.34
CA PRO A 73 26.79 -5.59 -7.92
C PRO A 73 26.56 -6.95 -7.27
N ASN A 74 25.31 -7.28 -6.95
CA ASN A 74 24.86 -8.53 -6.33
C ASN A 74 25.45 -8.83 -4.94
N SER A 75 26.06 -7.86 -4.26
CA SER A 75 26.59 -8.06 -2.90
C SER A 75 25.49 -7.94 -1.83
N ASN A 76 24.47 -7.14 -2.06
CA ASN A 76 23.34 -6.92 -1.14
C ASN A 76 22.17 -7.87 -1.45
N VAL A 77 22.45 -9.18 -1.48
CA VAL A 77 21.49 -10.22 -1.85
C VAL A 77 21.47 -11.30 -0.76
N SER A 78 20.27 -11.65 -0.30
CA SER A 78 20.01 -12.82 0.54
C SER A 78 19.40 -13.95 -0.30
N PHE A 79 19.22 -15.12 0.29
CA PHE A 79 18.54 -16.23 -0.38
C PHE A 79 17.08 -15.91 -0.73
N VAL A 80 16.42 -15.08 0.08
CA VAL A 80 15.06 -14.59 -0.22
C VAL A 80 15.07 -13.69 -1.46
N ASP A 81 16.04 -12.76 -1.55
CA ASP A 81 16.17 -11.87 -2.71
C ASP A 81 16.49 -12.66 -3.99
N ALA A 82 17.30 -13.70 -3.86
CA ALA A 82 17.65 -14.62 -4.96
C ALA A 82 16.52 -15.60 -5.33
N ALA A 83 15.38 -15.52 -4.67
CA ALA A 83 14.22 -16.39 -4.89
C ALA A 83 14.55 -17.90 -4.79
N MET A 84 15.45 -18.29 -3.90
CA MET A 84 15.83 -19.67 -3.70
C MET A 84 14.65 -20.52 -3.22
N PRO A 85 14.52 -21.78 -3.67
CA PRO A 85 13.42 -22.64 -3.27
C PRO A 85 13.31 -22.80 -1.74
N GLY A 86 12.07 -22.70 -1.23
CA GLY A 86 11.79 -22.84 0.19
C GLY A 86 12.07 -21.61 1.05
N MET A 87 12.61 -20.53 0.47
CA MET A 87 12.82 -19.28 1.19
C MET A 87 11.55 -18.44 1.22
N LEU A 88 11.14 -18.04 2.42
CA LEU A 88 10.02 -17.15 2.65
C LEU A 88 10.51 -15.81 3.21
N PRO A 89 9.92 -14.70 2.79
CA PRO A 89 10.26 -13.38 3.30
C PRO A 89 9.87 -13.23 4.77
N VAL A 90 10.69 -12.51 5.53
CA VAL A 90 10.40 -12.07 6.90
C VAL A 90 10.37 -10.55 6.91
N ILE A 91 9.33 -9.98 7.49
CA ILE A 91 9.13 -8.53 7.51
C ILE A 91 10.09 -7.88 8.51
N ASN A 92 10.72 -6.80 8.08
CA ASN A 92 11.54 -5.95 8.92
C ASN A 92 10.65 -5.04 9.78
N GLU A 93 10.63 -5.27 11.09
CA GLU A 93 9.83 -4.54 12.07
C GLU A 93 10.09 -3.02 12.03
N TYR A 94 11.35 -2.62 11.90
CA TYR A 94 11.70 -1.20 11.80
C TYR A 94 11.01 -0.52 10.62
N CYS A 95 10.94 -1.18 9.46
CA CYS A 95 10.24 -0.63 8.29
C CYS A 95 8.74 -0.46 8.55
N ILE A 96 8.12 -1.41 9.25
CA ILE A 96 6.70 -1.33 9.62
C ILE A 96 6.47 -0.17 10.59
N GLU A 97 7.31 -0.01 11.60
CA GLU A 97 7.21 1.13 12.53
C GLU A 97 7.30 2.48 11.79
N GLN A 98 8.22 2.62 10.85
CA GLN A 98 8.35 3.86 10.06
C GLN A 98 7.13 4.07 9.15
N ALA A 99 6.58 3.01 8.56
CA ALA A 99 5.36 3.09 7.76
C ALA A 99 4.17 3.56 8.61
N VAL A 100 4.00 3.02 9.82
CA VAL A 100 2.95 3.44 10.75
C VAL A 100 3.13 4.91 11.17
N LYS A 101 4.35 5.31 11.54
CA LYS A 101 4.66 6.71 11.88
C LYS A 101 4.33 7.66 10.73
N THR A 102 4.68 7.28 9.51
CA THR A 102 4.36 8.05 8.29
C THR A 102 2.86 8.17 8.09
N GLY A 103 2.13 7.06 8.21
CA GLY A 103 0.69 7.03 8.11
C GLY A 103 0.01 7.94 9.13
N LEU A 104 0.44 7.88 10.39
CA LEU A 104 -0.07 8.76 11.46
C LEU A 104 0.24 10.23 11.17
N GLY A 105 1.45 10.55 10.67
CA GLY A 105 1.82 11.90 10.26
C GLY A 105 0.94 12.45 9.13
N LEU A 106 0.50 11.59 8.23
CA LEU A 106 -0.43 11.91 7.14
C LEU A 106 -1.90 11.88 7.58
N LYS A 107 -2.19 11.60 8.85
CA LYS A 107 -3.55 11.43 9.40
C LYS A 107 -4.32 10.30 8.69
N ALA A 108 -3.63 9.27 8.23
CA ALA A 108 -4.23 8.10 7.61
C ALA A 108 -4.83 7.15 8.66
N THR A 109 -5.82 6.39 8.25
CA THR A 109 -6.33 5.27 9.07
C THR A 109 -5.36 4.10 8.94
N ILE A 110 -4.79 3.65 10.07
CA ILE A 110 -3.88 2.52 10.10
C ILE A 110 -4.68 1.22 10.11
N ASN A 111 -4.43 0.36 9.14
CA ASN A 111 -4.98 -0.98 9.11
C ASN A 111 -4.18 -1.88 10.06
N LEU A 112 -4.82 -2.38 11.11
CA LEU A 112 -4.19 -3.23 12.12
C LEU A 112 -3.98 -4.68 11.67
N PHE A 113 -4.57 -5.06 10.57
CA PHE A 113 -4.40 -6.37 9.96
C PHE A 113 -3.99 -6.20 8.51
N SER A 114 -2.81 -6.72 8.16
CA SER A 114 -2.25 -6.65 6.81
C SER A 114 -1.65 -7.99 6.43
N GLN A 115 -1.79 -8.34 5.17
CA GLN A 115 -1.22 -9.55 4.58
C GLN A 115 -0.44 -9.16 3.33
N PHE A 116 0.69 -9.82 3.10
CA PHE A 116 1.52 -9.61 1.92
C PHE A 116 1.41 -10.81 1.00
N ASP A 117 1.14 -10.54 -0.27
CA ASP A 117 1.17 -11.51 -1.34
C ASP A 117 2.37 -11.26 -2.25
N ARG A 118 2.94 -12.33 -2.79
CA ARG A 118 4.03 -12.22 -3.75
C ARG A 118 3.47 -12.00 -5.14
N LYS A 119 3.90 -10.90 -5.79
CA LYS A 119 3.56 -10.61 -7.18
C LYS A 119 4.81 -10.73 -8.05
N ASN A 120 4.74 -11.55 -9.08
CA ASN A 120 5.81 -11.70 -10.07
C ASN A 120 5.47 -10.90 -11.32
N TYR A 121 6.45 -10.12 -11.80
CA TYR A 121 6.37 -9.37 -13.05
C TYR A 121 7.32 -9.99 -14.08
N PHE A 122 6.78 -10.34 -15.24
CA PHE A 122 7.55 -10.97 -16.33
C PHE A 122 7.59 -10.08 -17.56
N TYR A 123 7.94 -8.82 -17.39
CA TYR A 123 8.10 -7.88 -18.49
C TYR A 123 9.59 -7.68 -18.78
N PRO A 124 10.01 -7.64 -20.08
CA PRO A 124 11.42 -7.46 -20.44
C PRO A 124 12.03 -6.14 -19.95
N ASP A 125 11.21 -5.11 -19.83
CA ASP A 125 11.58 -3.76 -19.39
C ASP A 125 11.45 -3.55 -17.87
N LEU A 126 10.86 -4.49 -17.15
CA LEU A 126 10.69 -4.44 -15.70
C LEU A 126 10.99 -5.81 -15.06
N PRO A 127 12.23 -6.27 -15.07
CA PRO A 127 12.61 -7.60 -14.58
C PRO A 127 12.52 -7.76 -13.07
N GLN A 128 12.30 -6.69 -12.33
CA GLN A 128 12.24 -6.66 -10.86
C GLN A 128 10.79 -6.80 -10.39
N GLY A 129 10.24 -7.93 -10.60
CA GLY A 129 8.87 -8.22 -10.17
C GLY A 129 8.74 -8.51 -8.68
#